data_b1abd43a1da8cf880f3747d28f8b5aff
#
_entry.id   b1abd43a1da8cf880f3747d28f8b5aff
#
_cell.length_a   1.000
_cell.length_b   1.000
_cell.length_c   1.000
_cell.angle_alpha   90.00
_cell.angle_beta   90.00
_cell.angle_gamma   90.00
#
_symmetry.space_group_name_H-M   'P 1'
#
loop_
_entity.id
_entity.type
_entity.pdbx_description
1 polymer ?
#
loop_
_entity_poly.entity_id
_entity_poly.type
_entity_poly.pdbx_seq_one_letter_code
_entity_poly.pdbx_strand_id
1 'polypeptide(L)'
;MTGVAPESNPPTRWSETENVKWKTKLTGLGHSSPVVSNGMVFITLAREIGDPFEPRPDTAPGAHDNKMVSSKFEFVGLAIRQSDGKVAWEKVLHQAIPHEGAHVSASLASASPVTDGEHVWFFFGTYGMYCLDFDGQLVWKKQLGKMNTKHGHGEGATPVLHKNTIAVNWDHEGQSFAVAVDKSDGRTMWKQDREEITSWSSPIVVEHEGTPQLIVPGTNRIRAYDLSSGEVIWQCGGMSHNIVASPVANKGMVFVGSSYEKRQMLAIRLAGAKGDITSSTNVVWSRTARTPYVPSLLLVDEHVYFLRHYQGILTRLVAETGEEPTGPFRLGSMNEIYASPVSSAGHIYVTDRSGTTAVLTTGKEPETIAVNRLNDRFSASAAIVDDQIILRGEQHIYCLSNGNKDNQEKESDDE
;
A
#
# COMPACT_ATOMS: atom_id res chain seq x y z
N MET A 1 -2.05 -8.20 -1.66
CA MET A 1 -1.79 -7.93 -0.21
C MET A 1 -3.14 -7.67 0.46
N THR A 2 -3.51 -8.47 1.45
CA THR A 2 -4.83 -8.38 2.11
C THR A 2 -4.80 -7.54 3.39
N GLY A 3 -3.62 -7.27 3.94
CA GLY A 3 -3.47 -6.67 5.27
C GLY A 3 -3.81 -7.62 6.43
N VAL A 4 -4.02 -8.91 6.17
CA VAL A 4 -4.42 -9.91 7.17
C VAL A 4 -3.38 -11.03 7.24
N ALA A 5 -2.92 -11.35 8.46
CA ALA A 5 -1.98 -12.43 8.77
C ALA A 5 -2.56 -13.30 9.90
N PRO A 6 -3.51 -14.20 9.60
CA PRO A 6 -4.28 -14.91 10.63
C PRO A 6 -3.46 -15.89 11.46
N GLU A 7 -2.40 -16.45 10.89
CA GLU A 7 -1.54 -17.46 11.54
C GLU A 7 -0.43 -16.86 12.42
N SER A 8 -0.21 -15.54 12.36
CA SER A 8 0.80 -14.85 13.14
C SER A 8 0.23 -14.32 14.45
N ASN A 9 1.07 -14.27 15.51
CA ASN A 9 0.71 -13.71 16.82
C ASN A 9 1.75 -12.67 17.26
N PRO A 10 1.80 -11.51 16.60
CA PRO A 10 2.77 -10.47 16.88
C PRO A 10 2.48 -9.75 18.21
N PRO A 11 3.46 -8.96 18.75
CA PRO A 11 3.25 -8.22 19.97
C PRO A 11 2.09 -7.23 19.85
N THR A 12 1.33 -7.11 20.94
CA THR A 12 0.30 -6.06 21.10
C THR A 12 0.85 -4.84 21.86
N ARG A 13 2.00 -4.98 22.54
CA ARG A 13 2.65 -3.91 23.31
C ARG A 13 4.10 -3.76 22.90
N TRP A 14 4.55 -2.52 22.75
CA TRP A 14 5.95 -2.17 22.52
C TRP A 14 6.22 -0.69 22.85
N SER A 15 7.51 -0.38 22.96
CA SER A 15 8.03 0.99 23.08
C SER A 15 9.40 1.06 22.38
N GLU A 16 10.14 2.14 22.51
CA GLU A 16 11.53 2.22 22.00
C GLU A 16 12.48 1.20 22.66
N THR A 17 12.12 0.67 23.84
CA THR A 17 12.97 -0.23 24.64
C THR A 17 12.32 -1.59 24.93
N GLU A 18 11.09 -1.82 24.51
CA GLU A 18 10.33 -3.05 24.74
C GLU A 18 9.87 -3.65 23.42
N ASN A 19 10.07 -4.95 23.25
CA ASN A 19 9.64 -5.72 22.08
C ASN A 19 10.16 -5.19 20.72
N VAL A 20 11.23 -4.39 20.70
CA VAL A 20 11.98 -4.04 19.50
C VAL A 20 13.12 -5.04 19.33
N LYS A 21 12.94 -5.98 18.40
CA LYS A 21 13.97 -6.99 18.07
C LYS A 21 15.18 -6.35 17.41
N TRP A 22 14.95 -5.43 16.47
CA TRP A 22 15.98 -4.61 15.84
C TRP A 22 15.38 -3.32 15.27
N LYS A 23 16.26 -2.33 15.09
CA LYS A 23 15.96 -1.01 14.50
C LYS A 23 17.10 -0.65 13.56
N THR A 24 16.80 -0.38 12.29
CA THR A 24 17.79 -0.08 11.26
C THR A 24 17.55 1.31 10.71
N LYS A 25 18.61 2.14 10.68
CA LYS A 25 18.56 3.49 10.13
C LYS A 25 18.47 3.44 8.61
N LEU A 26 17.61 4.28 8.04
CA LEU A 26 17.43 4.44 6.60
C LEU A 26 18.24 5.62 6.05
N THR A 27 18.72 5.51 4.83
CA THR A 27 19.58 6.49 4.16
C THR A 27 18.82 7.37 3.18
N GLY A 28 17.51 7.22 3.08
CA GLY A 28 16.63 7.99 2.20
C GLY A 28 15.19 7.90 2.62
N LEU A 29 14.35 8.75 2.04
CA LEU A 29 12.92 8.78 2.30
C LEU A 29 12.18 7.81 1.38
N GLY A 30 11.12 7.20 1.90
CA GLY A 30 10.19 6.39 1.11
C GLY A 30 8.99 5.97 1.94
N HIS A 31 7.87 5.75 1.29
CA HIS A 31 6.61 5.35 1.95
C HIS A 31 6.12 3.97 1.51
N SER A 32 6.95 3.19 0.80
CA SER A 32 6.62 1.81 0.47
C SER A 32 6.40 0.98 1.72
N SER A 33 5.37 0.16 1.74
CA SER A 33 5.23 -0.86 2.77
C SER A 33 6.37 -1.88 2.66
N PRO A 34 6.90 -2.40 3.77
CA PRO A 34 7.84 -3.50 3.74
C PRO A 34 7.21 -4.75 3.12
N VAL A 35 7.99 -5.46 2.32
CA VAL A 35 7.61 -6.76 1.77
C VAL A 35 8.60 -7.79 2.27
N VAL A 36 8.10 -8.86 2.90
CA VAL A 36 8.94 -9.87 3.54
C VAL A 36 8.80 -11.20 2.81
N SER A 37 9.93 -11.80 2.47
CA SER A 37 9.99 -13.13 1.85
C SER A 37 11.34 -13.77 2.10
N ASN A 38 11.34 -15.06 2.43
CA ASN A 38 12.55 -15.89 2.61
C ASN A 38 13.61 -15.23 3.49
N GLY A 39 13.18 -14.65 4.63
CA GLY A 39 14.07 -14.02 5.60
C GLY A 39 14.65 -12.67 5.19
N MET A 40 14.13 -12.07 4.11
CA MET A 40 14.50 -10.75 3.62
C MET A 40 13.33 -9.79 3.68
N VAL A 41 13.62 -8.53 4.02
CA VAL A 41 12.69 -7.41 4.01
C VAL A 41 13.10 -6.45 2.90
N PHE A 42 12.21 -6.18 1.97
CA PHE A 42 12.45 -5.30 0.82
C PHE A 42 11.66 -4.00 0.96
N ILE A 43 12.31 -2.87 0.66
CA ILE A 43 11.70 -1.53 0.58
C ILE A 43 12.31 -0.70 -0.55
N THR A 44 11.61 0.35 -0.97
CA THR A 44 12.13 1.38 -1.88
C THR A 44 12.55 2.62 -1.12
N LEU A 45 13.59 3.31 -1.58
CA LEU A 45 14.04 4.60 -1.05
C LEU A 45 14.29 5.57 -2.21
N ALA A 46 14.14 6.87 -1.92
CA ALA A 46 14.67 7.96 -2.73
C ALA A 46 15.52 8.85 -1.83
N ARG A 47 16.75 9.14 -2.25
CA ARG A 47 17.66 10.01 -1.50
C ARG A 47 18.26 11.09 -2.38
N GLU A 48 18.39 12.27 -1.82
CA GLU A 48 19.02 13.40 -2.49
C GLU A 48 20.51 13.17 -2.65
N ILE A 49 21.06 13.59 -3.79
CA ILE A 49 22.49 13.52 -4.09
C ILE A 49 22.97 14.80 -4.77
N GLY A 50 24.26 15.11 -4.56
CA GLY A 50 24.90 16.31 -5.10
C GLY A 50 24.46 17.58 -4.36
N ASP A 51 24.92 18.71 -4.84
CA ASP A 51 24.55 20.00 -4.30
C ASP A 51 23.13 20.39 -4.71
N PRO A 52 22.32 20.92 -3.82
CA PRO A 52 21.00 21.43 -4.16
C PRO A 52 21.10 22.63 -5.11
N PHE A 53 20.10 22.77 -5.97
CA PHE A 53 19.97 23.91 -6.89
C PHE A 53 18.72 24.72 -6.54
N GLU A 54 18.54 25.89 -7.18
CA GLU A 54 17.34 26.71 -6.98
C GLU A 54 16.08 25.89 -7.28
N PRO A 55 15.12 25.85 -6.33
CA PRO A 55 13.91 25.05 -6.46
C PRO A 55 13.15 25.37 -7.75
N ARG A 56 12.80 24.34 -8.51
CA ARG A 56 11.99 24.51 -9.72
C ARG A 56 10.53 24.68 -9.34
N PRO A 57 9.86 25.72 -9.84
CA PRO A 57 8.42 25.88 -9.66
C PRO A 57 7.68 24.65 -10.18
N ASP A 58 6.66 24.21 -9.44
CA ASP A 58 5.76 23.19 -9.92
C ASP A 58 4.88 23.77 -11.03
N THR A 59 4.82 23.11 -12.18
CA THR A 59 4.06 23.53 -13.36
C THR A 59 2.76 22.76 -13.54
N ALA A 60 2.44 21.82 -12.65
CA ALA A 60 1.20 21.08 -12.72
C ALA A 60 -0.01 22.01 -12.50
N PRO A 61 -1.09 21.90 -13.28
CA PRO A 61 -2.29 22.70 -13.07
C PRO A 61 -2.84 22.56 -11.65
N GLY A 62 -3.03 23.70 -10.96
CA GLY A 62 -3.53 23.71 -9.60
C GLY A 62 -2.56 23.16 -8.55
N ALA A 63 -1.26 23.17 -8.81
CA ALA A 63 -0.23 22.71 -7.87
C ALA A 63 -0.34 23.47 -6.53
N HIS A 64 -0.31 22.71 -5.44
CA HIS A 64 -0.35 23.20 -4.07
C HIS A 64 0.24 22.15 -3.13
N ASP A 65 0.75 22.57 -1.99
CA ASP A 65 1.29 21.72 -0.94
C ASP A 65 2.37 20.73 -1.42
N ASN A 66 3.18 21.12 -2.41
CA ASN A 66 4.24 20.31 -2.97
C ASN A 66 5.62 20.67 -2.43
N LYS A 67 6.46 19.65 -2.29
CA LYS A 67 7.91 19.81 -2.21
C LYS A 67 8.44 20.11 -3.60
N MET A 68 8.99 21.29 -3.80
CA MET A 68 9.60 21.65 -5.07
C MET A 68 10.87 20.84 -5.32
N VAL A 69 11.17 20.60 -6.59
CA VAL A 69 12.37 19.89 -7.00
C VAL A 69 13.58 20.82 -6.89
N SER A 70 14.52 20.48 -6.01
CA SER A 70 15.76 21.24 -5.76
C SER A 70 17.02 20.39 -5.77
N SER A 71 16.89 19.07 -6.04
CA SER A 71 18.00 18.11 -5.96
C SER A 71 17.88 17.03 -7.02
N LYS A 72 19.00 16.40 -7.33
CA LYS A 72 19.03 15.10 -8.02
C LYS A 72 18.79 13.99 -7.00
N PHE A 73 18.14 12.91 -7.42
CA PHE A 73 17.80 11.77 -6.55
C PHE A 73 18.39 10.47 -7.08
N GLU A 74 18.73 9.59 -6.15
CA GLU A 74 18.87 8.16 -6.36
C GLU A 74 17.60 7.44 -5.96
N PHE A 75 17.15 6.53 -6.81
CA PHE A 75 16.06 5.60 -6.56
C PHE A 75 16.65 4.24 -6.22
N VAL A 76 16.39 3.76 -5.02
CA VAL A 76 17.14 2.67 -4.39
C VAL A 76 16.22 1.52 -4.02
N GLY A 77 16.61 0.31 -4.39
CA GLY A 77 16.09 -0.93 -3.82
C GLY A 77 16.95 -1.37 -2.63
N LEU A 78 16.34 -1.65 -1.50
CA LEU A 78 17.01 -2.05 -0.27
C LEU A 78 16.49 -3.40 0.21
N ALA A 79 17.41 -4.30 0.57
CA ALA A 79 17.12 -5.56 1.22
C ALA A 79 17.79 -5.63 2.60
N ILE A 80 17.01 -6.02 3.59
CA ILE A 80 17.40 -6.10 4.99
C ILE A 80 17.13 -7.52 5.48
N ARG A 81 18.04 -8.14 6.23
CA ARG A 81 17.80 -9.45 6.83
C ARG A 81 16.74 -9.35 7.93
N GLN A 82 15.68 -10.14 7.83
CA GLN A 82 14.60 -10.18 8.81
C GLN A 82 15.09 -10.60 10.21
N SER A 83 16.12 -11.46 10.26
CA SER A 83 16.61 -12.03 11.51
C SER A 83 17.30 -11.01 12.45
N ASP A 84 18.08 -10.07 11.90
CA ASP A 84 18.95 -9.19 12.66
C ASP A 84 18.92 -7.70 12.21
N GLY A 85 18.13 -7.37 11.20
CA GLY A 85 17.98 -6.01 10.68
C GLY A 85 19.18 -5.48 9.89
N LYS A 86 20.21 -6.28 9.64
CA LYS A 86 21.36 -5.83 8.86
C LYS A 86 21.02 -5.71 7.39
N VAL A 87 21.50 -4.64 6.77
CA VAL A 87 21.39 -4.46 5.33
C VAL A 87 22.15 -5.58 4.62
N ALA A 88 21.43 -6.38 3.84
CA ALA A 88 22.02 -7.42 3.00
C ALA A 88 22.61 -6.81 1.74
N TRP A 89 21.87 -5.94 1.09
CA TRP A 89 22.33 -5.14 -0.04
C TRP A 89 21.47 -3.87 -0.22
N GLU A 90 22.07 -2.88 -0.86
CA GLU A 90 21.47 -1.65 -1.31
C GLU A 90 21.87 -1.43 -2.78
N LYS A 91 20.90 -1.18 -3.67
CA LYS A 91 21.14 -0.99 -5.09
C LYS A 91 20.54 0.32 -5.59
N VAL A 92 21.38 1.17 -6.13
CA VAL A 92 20.93 2.34 -6.90
C VAL A 92 20.43 1.85 -8.25
N LEU A 93 19.11 1.94 -8.46
CA LEU A 93 18.45 1.44 -9.66
C LEU A 93 18.28 2.52 -10.72
N HIS A 94 18.11 3.78 -10.29
CA HIS A 94 18.00 4.94 -11.16
C HIS A 94 18.56 6.19 -10.52
N GLN A 95 18.99 7.15 -11.34
CA GLN A 95 19.37 8.50 -10.92
C GLN A 95 18.70 9.52 -11.84
N ALA A 96 17.97 10.48 -11.26
CA ALA A 96 17.34 11.54 -12.04
C ALA A 96 17.17 12.82 -11.21
N ILE A 97 17.01 13.94 -11.91
CA ILE A 97 16.33 15.12 -11.36
C ILE A 97 14.85 14.89 -11.61
N PRO A 98 13.99 14.82 -10.56
CA PRO A 98 12.56 14.61 -10.74
C PRO A 98 11.94 15.64 -11.69
N HIS A 99 11.05 15.19 -12.55
CA HIS A 99 10.38 16.06 -13.51
C HIS A 99 9.25 16.87 -12.90
N GLU A 100 8.66 16.38 -11.82
CA GLU A 100 7.70 17.08 -10.96
C GLU A 100 8.04 16.80 -9.49
N GLY A 101 7.49 17.62 -8.59
CA GLY A 101 7.63 17.42 -7.16
C GLY A 101 6.78 16.26 -6.63
N ALA A 102 6.47 16.34 -5.37
CA ALA A 102 5.52 15.45 -4.73
C ALA A 102 4.81 16.22 -3.60
N HIS A 103 3.60 15.82 -3.24
CA HIS A 103 2.91 16.39 -2.08
C HIS A 103 3.81 16.37 -0.84
N VAL A 104 3.73 17.38 0.04
CA VAL A 104 4.58 17.48 1.25
C VAL A 104 4.51 16.24 2.17
N SER A 105 3.41 15.48 2.10
CA SER A 105 3.23 14.24 2.83
C SER A 105 3.61 12.97 2.04
N ALA A 106 4.07 13.10 0.80
CA ALA A 106 4.45 11.99 -0.06
C ALA A 106 5.98 11.81 -0.15
N SER A 107 6.41 10.76 -0.83
CA SER A 107 7.80 10.50 -1.20
C SER A 107 7.90 10.11 -2.67
N LEU A 108 9.10 10.23 -3.25
CA LEU A 108 9.40 9.78 -4.61
C LEU A 108 9.57 8.23 -4.70
N ALA A 109 9.44 7.52 -3.57
CA ALA A 109 9.54 6.07 -3.46
C ALA A 109 8.36 5.53 -2.62
N SER A 110 7.14 5.71 -3.12
CA SER A 110 5.91 5.33 -2.42
C SER A 110 5.40 3.94 -2.80
N ALA A 111 5.64 3.48 -4.03
CA ALA A 111 5.23 2.15 -4.45
C ALA A 111 6.00 1.06 -3.68
N SER A 112 5.28 0.05 -3.19
CA SER A 112 5.87 -1.09 -2.49
C SER A 112 6.50 -2.07 -3.49
N PRO A 113 7.58 -2.77 -3.14
CA PRO A 113 8.07 -3.89 -3.92
C PRO A 113 7.03 -5.00 -4.01
N VAL A 114 7.21 -5.90 -4.98
CA VAL A 114 6.50 -7.19 -5.02
C VAL A 114 7.52 -8.31 -5.20
N THR A 115 7.22 -9.52 -4.72
CA THR A 115 8.14 -10.67 -4.79
C THR A 115 7.39 -11.98 -4.98
N ASP A 116 8.02 -12.94 -5.63
CA ASP A 116 7.55 -14.32 -5.79
C ASP A 116 8.35 -15.33 -4.94
N GLY A 117 9.31 -14.83 -4.14
CA GLY A 117 10.19 -15.66 -3.33
C GLY A 117 11.55 -15.96 -3.98
N GLU A 118 11.72 -15.70 -5.27
CA GLU A 118 12.97 -15.86 -6.00
C GLU A 118 13.49 -14.52 -6.52
N HIS A 119 12.58 -13.64 -6.93
CA HIS A 119 12.86 -12.29 -7.44
C HIS A 119 12.08 -11.24 -6.68
N VAL A 120 12.57 -10.02 -6.75
CA VAL A 120 11.90 -8.82 -6.23
C VAL A 120 11.80 -7.76 -7.33
N TRP A 121 10.63 -7.15 -7.44
CA TRP A 121 10.39 -6.06 -8.39
C TRP A 121 10.20 -4.76 -7.64
N PHE A 122 11.06 -3.80 -7.94
CA PHE A 122 10.99 -2.43 -7.47
C PHE A 122 10.37 -1.55 -8.55
N PHE A 123 9.40 -0.74 -8.16
CA PHE A 123 8.71 0.16 -9.08
C PHE A 123 8.80 1.60 -8.60
N PHE A 124 9.22 2.49 -9.48
CA PHE A 124 9.37 3.91 -9.23
C PHE A 124 8.60 4.75 -10.28
N GLY A 125 7.46 4.24 -10.76
CA GLY A 125 6.64 4.92 -11.74
C GLY A 125 7.43 5.34 -12.97
N THR A 126 7.48 6.65 -13.23
CA THR A 126 8.24 7.27 -14.33
C THR A 126 9.71 6.81 -14.38
N TYR A 127 10.31 6.48 -13.24
CA TYR A 127 11.72 6.08 -13.17
C TYR A 127 11.94 4.59 -13.35
N GLY A 128 10.89 3.83 -13.64
CA GLY A 128 10.94 2.45 -14.14
C GLY A 128 10.63 1.36 -13.13
N MET A 129 10.56 0.16 -13.67
CA MET A 129 10.43 -1.11 -12.97
C MET A 129 11.74 -1.90 -13.11
N TYR A 130 12.18 -2.52 -12.04
CA TYR A 130 13.46 -3.25 -11.96
C TYR A 130 13.21 -4.60 -11.28
N CYS A 131 13.56 -5.67 -11.97
CA CYS A 131 13.59 -7.02 -11.43
C CYS A 131 14.99 -7.36 -10.96
N LEU A 132 15.13 -7.74 -9.70
CA LEU A 132 16.39 -8.22 -9.12
C LEU A 132 16.19 -9.64 -8.57
N ASP A 133 17.25 -10.44 -8.57
CA ASP A 133 17.28 -11.64 -7.74
C ASP A 133 17.47 -11.28 -6.24
N PHE A 134 17.43 -12.28 -5.37
CA PHE A 134 17.59 -12.05 -3.93
C PHE A 134 19.01 -11.66 -3.49
N ASP A 135 20.01 -11.82 -4.36
CA ASP A 135 21.39 -11.35 -4.17
C ASP A 135 21.56 -9.90 -4.66
N GLY A 136 20.49 -9.29 -5.19
CA GLY A 136 20.47 -7.92 -5.66
C GLY A 136 21.10 -7.73 -7.04
N GLN A 137 21.19 -8.79 -7.86
CA GLN A 137 21.63 -8.68 -9.24
C GLN A 137 20.45 -8.30 -10.14
N LEU A 138 20.67 -7.34 -11.04
CA LEU A 138 19.65 -6.89 -11.98
C LEU A 138 19.39 -7.98 -13.03
N VAL A 139 18.14 -8.46 -13.09
CA VAL A 139 17.69 -9.43 -14.10
C VAL A 139 17.18 -8.69 -15.34
N TRP A 140 16.24 -7.76 -15.14
CA TRP A 140 15.74 -6.89 -16.20
C TRP A 140 15.21 -5.57 -15.65
N LYS A 141 15.05 -4.59 -16.55
CA LYS A 141 14.41 -3.31 -16.26
C LYS A 141 13.47 -2.90 -17.38
N LYS A 142 12.44 -2.13 -17.03
CA LYS A 142 11.44 -1.62 -17.98
C LYS A 142 11.04 -0.19 -17.66
N GLN A 143 10.91 0.61 -18.72
CA GLN A 143 10.31 1.94 -18.67
C GLN A 143 8.89 1.87 -19.26
N LEU A 144 7.94 2.50 -18.61
CA LEU A 144 6.55 2.57 -19.09
C LEU A 144 6.19 3.93 -19.69
N GLY A 145 6.98 4.96 -19.40
CA GLY A 145 6.75 6.32 -19.87
C GLY A 145 6.98 7.35 -18.77
N LYS A 146 6.35 8.50 -18.90
CA LYS A 146 6.37 9.59 -17.93
C LYS A 146 4.94 9.89 -17.48
N MET A 147 4.68 9.89 -16.19
CA MET A 147 3.45 10.37 -15.58
C MET A 147 3.51 11.88 -15.37
N ASN A 148 2.38 12.55 -15.53
CA ASN A 148 2.13 13.87 -14.97
C ASN A 148 0.97 13.71 -13.99
N THR A 149 1.21 13.89 -12.72
CA THR A 149 0.20 13.62 -11.70
C THR A 149 -0.65 14.84 -11.40
N LYS A 150 -1.89 14.62 -10.98
CA LYS A 150 -2.78 15.71 -10.60
C LYS A 150 -2.12 16.57 -9.54
N HIS A 151 -2.09 17.87 -9.76
CA HIS A 151 -1.45 18.88 -8.90
C HIS A 151 0.07 18.67 -8.67
N GLY A 152 0.73 17.77 -9.40
CA GLY A 152 2.12 17.42 -9.14
C GLY A 152 2.35 16.67 -7.83
N HIS A 153 1.35 15.95 -7.33
CA HIS A 153 1.39 15.29 -6.02
C HIS A 153 2.27 14.03 -5.99
N GLY A 154 2.81 13.60 -7.12
CA GLY A 154 3.69 12.45 -7.25
C GLY A 154 2.95 11.15 -7.44
N GLU A 155 3.72 10.09 -7.67
CA GLU A 155 3.27 8.76 -8.05
C GLU A 155 3.20 7.84 -6.82
N GLY A 156 2.25 6.88 -6.78
CA GLY A 156 2.08 6.05 -5.58
C GLY A 156 1.47 4.66 -5.77
N ALA A 157 0.92 4.34 -6.94
CA ALA A 157 0.32 3.04 -7.16
C ALA A 157 1.38 1.91 -7.14
N THR A 158 1.10 0.84 -6.40
CA THR A 158 1.94 -0.36 -6.34
C THR A 158 1.50 -1.36 -7.41
N PRO A 159 2.42 -1.98 -8.15
CA PRO A 159 2.11 -3.10 -9.04
C PRO A 159 1.49 -4.29 -8.29
N VAL A 160 0.72 -5.11 -8.99
CA VAL A 160 0.26 -6.40 -8.46
C VAL A 160 0.92 -7.54 -9.22
N LEU A 161 1.45 -8.51 -8.47
CA LEU A 161 2.01 -9.75 -9.01
C LEU A 161 0.99 -10.88 -8.84
N HIS A 162 0.72 -11.61 -9.92
CA HIS A 162 -0.08 -12.82 -9.89
C HIS A 162 0.51 -13.86 -10.87
N LYS A 163 0.94 -15.00 -10.34
CA LYS A 163 1.61 -16.08 -11.11
C LYS A 163 2.78 -15.51 -11.93
N ASN A 164 2.67 -15.50 -13.26
CA ASN A 164 3.72 -15.02 -14.17
C ASN A 164 3.49 -13.56 -14.63
N THR A 165 2.51 -12.86 -14.10
CA THR A 165 2.08 -11.55 -14.59
C THR A 165 2.25 -10.48 -13.52
N ILE A 166 2.89 -9.37 -13.88
CA ILE A 166 2.87 -8.13 -13.11
C ILE A 166 1.97 -7.13 -13.83
N ALA A 167 0.96 -6.63 -13.14
CA ALA A 167 0.07 -5.61 -13.70
C ALA A 167 0.24 -4.26 -12.97
N VAL A 168 0.17 -3.20 -13.75
CA VAL A 168 0.35 -1.81 -13.30
C VAL A 168 -0.85 -0.98 -13.70
N ASN A 169 -1.34 -0.16 -12.78
CA ASN A 169 -2.22 0.96 -13.07
C ASN A 169 -1.36 2.20 -13.38
N TRP A 170 -1.57 2.80 -14.56
CA TRP A 170 -0.85 3.98 -15.04
C TRP A 170 -1.84 5.12 -15.31
N ASP A 171 -2.62 5.50 -14.28
CA ASP A 171 -3.59 6.59 -14.38
C ASP A 171 -2.92 7.92 -14.02
N HIS A 172 -2.95 8.89 -14.94
CA HIS A 172 -2.33 10.20 -14.80
C HIS A 172 -3.05 11.27 -15.65
N GLU A 173 -2.58 12.51 -15.63
CA GLU A 173 -3.21 13.63 -16.40
C GLU A 173 -2.90 13.58 -17.91
N GLY A 174 -2.19 12.55 -18.41
CA GLY A 174 -1.99 12.28 -19.83
C GLY A 174 -2.82 11.08 -20.31
N GLN A 175 -2.29 10.29 -21.24
CA GLN A 175 -2.94 9.07 -21.70
C GLN A 175 -2.76 7.96 -20.67
N SER A 176 -3.79 7.71 -19.89
CA SER A 176 -3.85 6.65 -18.89
C SER A 176 -3.98 5.26 -19.53
N PHE A 177 -3.43 4.25 -18.86
CA PHE A 177 -3.56 2.85 -19.29
C PHE A 177 -3.40 1.86 -18.13
N ALA A 178 -3.85 0.64 -18.31
CA ALA A 178 -3.44 -0.53 -17.56
C ALA A 178 -2.51 -1.37 -18.42
N VAL A 179 -1.48 -1.95 -17.82
CA VAL A 179 -0.51 -2.78 -18.53
C VAL A 179 -0.19 -4.03 -17.73
N ALA A 180 -0.06 -5.16 -18.42
CA ALA A 180 0.51 -6.38 -17.86
C ALA A 180 1.83 -6.73 -18.54
N VAL A 181 2.78 -7.15 -17.75
CA VAL A 181 4.10 -7.59 -18.21
C VAL A 181 4.41 -9.00 -17.70
N ASP A 182 5.15 -9.75 -18.49
CA ASP A 182 5.71 -11.02 -18.04
C ASP A 182 6.76 -10.79 -16.96
N LYS A 183 6.64 -11.47 -15.82
CA LYS A 183 7.54 -11.26 -14.69
C LYS A 183 8.98 -11.66 -14.97
N SER A 184 9.19 -12.60 -15.91
CA SER A 184 10.51 -13.19 -16.18
C SER A 184 11.44 -12.28 -16.99
N ASP A 185 10.88 -11.50 -17.93
CA ASP A 185 11.65 -10.69 -18.88
C ASP A 185 11.14 -9.24 -19.04
N GLY A 186 10.05 -8.88 -18.38
CA GLY A 186 9.44 -7.56 -18.47
C GLY A 186 8.74 -7.27 -19.81
N ARG A 187 8.57 -8.27 -20.68
CA ARG A 187 7.87 -8.12 -21.97
C ARG A 187 6.41 -7.74 -21.71
N THR A 188 5.91 -6.74 -22.44
CA THR A 188 4.49 -6.38 -22.39
C THR A 188 3.64 -7.52 -22.95
N MET A 189 2.73 -8.04 -22.15
CA MET A 189 1.73 -9.03 -22.54
C MET A 189 0.55 -8.34 -23.21
N TRP A 190 0.02 -7.32 -22.56
CA TRP A 190 -1.02 -6.45 -23.09
C TRP A 190 -0.95 -5.05 -22.48
N LYS A 191 -1.55 -4.09 -23.15
CA LYS A 191 -1.76 -2.71 -22.70
C LYS A 191 -3.13 -2.25 -23.14
N GLN A 192 -3.92 -1.70 -22.21
CA GLN A 192 -5.26 -1.17 -22.46
C GLN A 192 -5.32 0.29 -22.06
N ASP A 193 -5.66 1.14 -22.99
CA ASP A 193 -5.89 2.55 -22.74
C ASP A 193 -7.10 2.76 -21.82
N ARG A 194 -7.01 3.77 -20.97
CA ARG A 194 -8.03 4.12 -19.99
C ARG A 194 -8.39 5.60 -20.12
N GLU A 195 -9.67 5.89 -20.04
CA GLU A 195 -10.19 7.26 -19.99
C GLU A 195 -10.27 7.71 -18.52
N GLU A 196 -9.11 7.79 -17.86
CA GLU A 196 -9.00 8.12 -16.43
C GLU A 196 -8.03 9.29 -16.23
N ILE A 197 -8.22 9.99 -15.13
CA ILE A 197 -7.26 10.95 -14.57
C ILE A 197 -6.46 10.29 -13.47
N THR A 198 -5.51 11.00 -12.87
CA THR A 198 -4.63 10.49 -11.82
C THR A 198 -5.38 9.72 -10.74
N SER A 199 -4.87 8.53 -10.44
CA SER A 199 -5.30 7.66 -9.36
C SER A 199 -4.06 7.07 -8.68
N TRP A 200 -4.09 7.01 -7.35
CA TRP A 200 -3.01 6.45 -6.53
C TRP A 200 -3.33 5.06 -5.98
N SER A 201 -4.53 4.57 -6.29
CA SER A 201 -4.99 3.24 -5.86
C SER A 201 -4.20 2.13 -6.55
N SER A 202 -3.71 1.18 -5.77
CA SER A 202 -3.08 -0.02 -6.33
C SER A 202 -4.16 -0.99 -6.81
N PRO A 203 -3.95 -1.65 -7.96
CA PRO A 203 -4.85 -2.68 -8.46
C PRO A 203 -4.77 -3.95 -7.60
N ILE A 204 -5.81 -4.78 -7.67
CA ILE A 204 -5.79 -6.13 -7.10
C ILE A 204 -6.12 -7.17 -8.16
N VAL A 205 -5.69 -8.40 -7.95
CA VAL A 205 -6.14 -9.55 -8.75
C VAL A 205 -7.05 -10.42 -7.89
N VAL A 206 -8.20 -10.78 -8.43
CA VAL A 206 -9.19 -11.66 -7.79
C VAL A 206 -9.47 -12.82 -8.72
N GLU A 207 -9.26 -14.06 -8.28
CA GLU A 207 -9.71 -15.22 -9.01
C GLU A 207 -11.20 -15.42 -8.78
N HIS A 208 -11.98 -15.47 -9.87
CA HIS A 208 -13.40 -15.74 -9.83
C HIS A 208 -13.78 -16.70 -10.98
N GLU A 209 -14.41 -17.82 -10.62
CA GLU A 209 -14.83 -18.88 -11.59
C GLU A 209 -13.68 -19.31 -12.53
N GLY A 210 -12.46 -19.44 -11.96
CA GLY A 210 -11.27 -19.85 -12.72
C GLY A 210 -10.62 -18.75 -13.57
N THR A 211 -11.18 -17.55 -13.60
CA THR A 211 -10.62 -16.39 -14.32
C THR A 211 -9.98 -15.40 -13.35
N PRO A 212 -8.67 -15.12 -13.45
CA PRO A 212 -8.04 -14.06 -12.69
C PRO A 212 -8.43 -12.70 -13.30
N GLN A 213 -9.11 -11.87 -12.51
CA GLN A 213 -9.56 -10.54 -12.88
C GLN A 213 -8.68 -9.48 -12.24
N LEU A 214 -8.08 -8.62 -13.06
CA LEU A 214 -7.38 -7.42 -12.59
C LEU A 214 -8.41 -6.31 -12.36
N ILE A 215 -8.58 -5.90 -11.11
CA ILE A 215 -9.53 -4.86 -10.74
C ILE A 215 -8.78 -3.56 -10.50
N VAL A 216 -9.10 -2.55 -11.30
CA VAL A 216 -8.45 -1.23 -11.29
C VAL A 216 -9.51 -0.16 -11.02
N PRO A 217 -9.52 0.43 -9.82
CA PRO A 217 -10.37 1.59 -9.54
C PRO A 217 -9.92 2.80 -10.36
N GLY A 218 -10.87 3.62 -10.78
CA GLY A 218 -10.62 4.88 -11.44
C GLY A 218 -11.72 5.89 -11.14
N THR A 219 -11.46 7.16 -11.41
CA THR A 219 -12.42 8.25 -11.18
C THR A 219 -13.67 8.08 -12.02
N ASN A 220 -13.50 7.76 -13.29
CA ASN A 220 -14.62 7.61 -14.24
C ASN A 220 -15.20 6.19 -14.17
N ARG A 221 -14.34 5.16 -14.09
CA ARG A 221 -14.75 3.76 -14.10
C ARG A 221 -13.85 2.89 -13.22
N ILE A 222 -14.47 2.03 -12.42
CA ILE A 222 -13.82 0.84 -11.92
C ILE A 222 -13.90 -0.19 -13.04
N ARG A 223 -12.78 -0.79 -13.43
CA ARG A 223 -12.74 -1.83 -14.46
C ARG A 223 -12.12 -3.10 -13.96
N ALA A 224 -12.71 -4.23 -14.34
CA ALA A 224 -12.09 -5.55 -14.23
C ALA A 224 -11.66 -6.02 -15.62
N TYR A 225 -10.40 -6.36 -15.71
CA TYR A 225 -9.80 -6.91 -16.92
C TYR A 225 -9.53 -8.40 -16.72
N ASP A 226 -9.72 -9.20 -17.76
CA ASP A 226 -9.10 -10.52 -17.80
C ASP A 226 -7.58 -10.35 -17.75
N LEU A 227 -6.94 -10.92 -16.73
CA LEU A 227 -5.51 -10.69 -16.51
C LEU A 227 -4.65 -11.25 -17.64
N SER A 228 -5.12 -12.27 -18.37
CA SER A 228 -4.38 -12.90 -19.44
C SER A 228 -4.45 -12.16 -20.78
N SER A 229 -5.61 -11.58 -21.10
CA SER A 229 -5.86 -10.91 -22.38
C SER A 229 -5.90 -9.38 -22.30
N GLY A 230 -6.21 -8.83 -21.13
CA GLY A 230 -6.47 -7.39 -20.94
C GLY A 230 -7.87 -6.97 -21.40
N GLU A 231 -8.73 -7.88 -21.82
CA GLU A 231 -10.10 -7.55 -22.19
C GLU A 231 -10.92 -7.14 -20.97
N VAL A 232 -11.77 -6.12 -21.12
CA VAL A 232 -12.66 -5.66 -20.05
C VAL A 232 -13.79 -6.67 -19.87
N ILE A 233 -13.83 -7.31 -18.70
CA ILE A 233 -14.91 -8.24 -18.32
C ILE A 233 -16.15 -7.44 -17.90
N TRP A 234 -15.95 -6.50 -16.97
CA TRP A 234 -17.00 -5.60 -16.52
C TRP A 234 -16.43 -4.23 -16.14
N GLN A 235 -17.29 -3.23 -16.10
CA GLN A 235 -16.99 -1.90 -15.58
C GLN A 235 -18.15 -1.39 -14.73
N CYS A 236 -17.84 -0.51 -13.79
CA CYS A 236 -18.82 0.11 -12.90
C CYS A 236 -18.61 1.62 -12.88
N GLY A 237 -19.68 2.39 -12.75
CA GLY A 237 -19.66 3.84 -12.62
C GLY A 237 -18.70 4.32 -11.54
N GLY A 238 -18.18 5.50 -11.81
CA GLY A 238 -17.00 6.06 -11.16
C GLY A 238 -17.11 6.36 -9.68
N MET A 239 -15.95 6.58 -9.16
CA MET A 239 -15.71 6.96 -7.79
C MET A 239 -15.65 8.50 -7.65
N SER A 240 -14.95 9.01 -6.67
CA SER A 240 -14.60 10.42 -6.59
C SER A 240 -13.26 10.69 -7.26
N HIS A 241 -12.94 11.96 -7.47
CA HIS A 241 -11.58 12.37 -7.78
C HIS A 241 -10.61 11.95 -6.66
N ASN A 242 -9.33 11.81 -6.97
CA ASN A 242 -8.28 11.39 -6.02
C ASN A 242 -8.58 10.02 -5.39
N ILE A 243 -8.61 8.99 -6.21
CA ILE A 243 -8.71 7.61 -5.74
C ILE A 243 -7.36 7.20 -5.14
N VAL A 244 -7.32 6.96 -3.83
CA VAL A 244 -6.11 6.58 -3.09
C VAL A 244 -6.25 5.19 -2.48
N ALA A 245 -7.32 4.94 -1.73
CA ALA A 245 -7.55 3.65 -1.08
C ALA A 245 -7.61 2.52 -2.10
N SER A 246 -6.83 1.47 -1.86
CA SER A 246 -6.84 0.26 -2.69
C SER A 246 -8.03 -0.63 -2.33
N PRO A 247 -8.59 -1.36 -3.31
CA PRO A 247 -9.69 -2.27 -3.07
C PRO A 247 -9.28 -3.48 -2.24
N VAL A 248 -10.27 -4.12 -1.63
CA VAL A 248 -10.14 -5.44 -1.02
C VAL A 248 -11.21 -6.38 -1.55
N ALA A 249 -10.97 -7.68 -1.53
CA ALA A 249 -11.91 -8.67 -2.03
C ALA A 249 -11.90 -9.94 -1.21
N ASN A 250 -13.07 -10.55 -1.06
CA ASN A 250 -13.24 -11.88 -0.48
C ASN A 250 -14.59 -12.47 -0.90
N LYS A 251 -14.68 -13.81 -0.94
CA LYS A 251 -15.94 -14.56 -1.19
C LYS A 251 -16.74 -14.05 -2.41
N GLY A 252 -16.04 -13.69 -3.51
CA GLY A 252 -16.69 -13.19 -4.72
C GLY A 252 -17.25 -11.77 -4.63
N MET A 253 -16.85 -11.00 -3.63
CA MET A 253 -17.18 -9.59 -3.46
C MET A 253 -15.92 -8.73 -3.52
N VAL A 254 -16.04 -7.55 -4.12
CA VAL A 254 -15.00 -6.50 -4.15
C VAL A 254 -15.54 -5.26 -3.48
N PHE A 255 -14.70 -4.64 -2.64
CA PHE A 255 -15.01 -3.40 -1.94
C PHE A 255 -14.05 -2.31 -2.39
N VAL A 256 -14.59 -1.18 -2.82
CA VAL A 256 -13.84 0.00 -3.26
C VAL A 256 -14.39 1.24 -2.57
N GLY A 257 -13.54 2.21 -2.28
CA GLY A 257 -14.01 3.43 -1.62
C GLY A 257 -13.09 4.62 -1.83
N SER A 258 -13.66 5.82 -1.84
CA SER A 258 -12.93 7.10 -1.86
C SER A 258 -13.77 8.20 -1.22
N SER A 259 -13.14 9.32 -0.80
CA SER A 259 -13.84 10.38 -0.08
C SER A 259 -13.38 11.81 -0.37
N TYR A 260 -12.67 12.02 -1.47
CA TYR A 260 -12.27 13.38 -1.86
C TYR A 260 -13.30 13.98 -2.83
N GLU A 261 -13.74 15.22 -2.60
CA GLU A 261 -14.80 15.94 -3.32
C GLU A 261 -16.15 15.19 -3.26
N LYS A 262 -16.29 14.12 -4.01
CA LYS A 262 -17.44 13.21 -3.98
C LYS A 262 -17.08 11.98 -3.14
N ARG A 263 -17.98 11.57 -2.27
CA ARG A 263 -17.79 10.40 -1.41
C ARG A 263 -18.48 9.21 -2.01
N GLN A 264 -17.77 8.10 -2.17
CA GLN A 264 -18.32 6.88 -2.72
C GLN A 264 -17.65 5.64 -2.14
N MET A 265 -18.43 4.65 -1.79
CA MET A 265 -17.98 3.30 -1.46
C MET A 265 -18.98 2.30 -2.04
N LEU A 266 -18.47 1.25 -2.66
CA LEU A 266 -19.27 0.23 -3.34
C LEU A 266 -18.84 -1.16 -2.88
N ALA A 267 -19.85 -2.06 -2.77
CA ALA A 267 -19.63 -3.50 -2.75
C ALA A 267 -20.15 -4.10 -4.05
N ILE A 268 -19.29 -4.79 -4.76
CA ILE A 268 -19.56 -5.35 -6.09
C ILE A 268 -19.48 -6.87 -6.00
N ARG A 269 -20.56 -7.56 -6.40
CA ARG A 269 -20.59 -9.02 -6.55
C ARG A 269 -20.02 -9.39 -7.91
N LEU A 270 -19.07 -10.34 -7.93
CA LEU A 270 -18.41 -10.76 -9.18
C LEU A 270 -19.25 -11.77 -9.97
N ALA A 271 -20.03 -12.61 -9.29
CA ALA A 271 -20.88 -13.61 -9.97
C ALA A 271 -21.85 -12.92 -10.93
N GLY A 272 -21.76 -13.30 -12.22
CA GLY A 272 -22.58 -12.73 -13.30
C GLY A 272 -22.21 -11.30 -13.70
N ALA A 273 -21.17 -10.69 -13.16
CA ALA A 273 -20.71 -9.35 -13.54
C ALA A 273 -20.15 -9.36 -14.97
N LYS A 274 -20.78 -8.62 -15.88
CA LYS A 274 -20.37 -8.51 -17.29
C LYS A 274 -20.84 -7.18 -17.91
N GLY A 275 -19.97 -6.55 -18.70
CA GLY A 275 -20.28 -5.28 -19.34
C GLY A 275 -20.41 -4.13 -18.34
N ASP A 276 -21.31 -3.19 -18.56
CA ASP A 276 -21.55 -2.08 -17.61
C ASP A 276 -22.53 -2.49 -16.51
N ILE A 277 -22.04 -2.63 -15.31
CA ILE A 277 -22.79 -3.07 -14.11
C ILE A 277 -23.23 -1.91 -13.22
N THR A 278 -23.05 -0.66 -13.63
CA THR A 278 -23.30 0.54 -12.81
C THR A 278 -24.67 0.56 -12.13
N SER A 279 -25.69 0.13 -12.88
CA SER A 279 -27.08 0.10 -12.37
C SER A 279 -27.62 -1.32 -12.23
N SER A 280 -26.75 -2.32 -12.15
CA SER A 280 -27.13 -3.72 -12.03
C SER A 280 -27.19 -4.17 -10.56
N THR A 281 -27.76 -5.35 -10.31
CA THR A 281 -27.78 -6.00 -9.01
C THR A 281 -26.42 -6.49 -8.53
N ASN A 282 -25.37 -6.39 -9.37
CA ASN A 282 -23.99 -6.66 -8.99
C ASN A 282 -23.44 -5.59 -8.02
N VAL A 283 -23.92 -4.34 -8.10
CA VAL A 283 -23.70 -3.34 -7.05
C VAL A 283 -24.63 -3.66 -5.89
N VAL A 284 -24.13 -4.45 -4.92
CA VAL A 284 -24.94 -4.98 -3.81
C VAL A 284 -25.37 -3.88 -2.86
N TRP A 285 -24.44 -2.98 -2.55
CA TRP A 285 -24.71 -1.78 -1.78
C TRP A 285 -23.74 -0.65 -2.15
N SER A 286 -24.17 0.57 -1.85
CA SER A 286 -23.36 1.77 -2.02
C SER A 286 -23.49 2.70 -0.82
N ARG A 287 -22.46 3.50 -0.55
CA ARG A 287 -22.40 4.46 0.53
C ARG A 287 -21.79 5.77 0.03
N THR A 288 -22.45 6.90 0.35
CA THR A 288 -22.03 8.24 -0.10
C THR A 288 -21.62 9.16 1.05
N ALA A 289 -21.53 8.63 2.26
CA ALA A 289 -21.12 9.38 3.45
C ALA A 289 -20.17 8.54 4.31
N ARG A 290 -19.20 9.22 4.96
CA ARG A 290 -18.27 8.57 5.90
C ARG A 290 -17.53 7.42 5.22
N THR A 291 -16.88 7.68 4.11
CA THR A 291 -16.16 6.73 3.26
C THR A 291 -14.64 6.82 3.50
N PRO A 292 -13.86 5.80 3.11
CA PRO A 292 -12.39 5.80 3.22
C PRO A 292 -11.77 6.83 2.28
N TYR A 293 -10.53 7.23 2.56
CA TYR A 293 -9.76 8.12 1.65
C TYR A 293 -8.33 7.62 1.43
N VAL A 294 -7.37 7.95 2.33
CA VAL A 294 -5.96 7.59 2.14
C VAL A 294 -5.68 6.15 2.57
N PRO A 295 -5.97 5.73 3.83
CA PRO A 295 -5.75 4.35 4.20
C PRO A 295 -6.68 3.41 3.42
N SER A 296 -6.12 2.31 2.94
CA SER A 296 -6.89 1.28 2.25
C SER A 296 -7.83 0.55 3.21
N LEU A 297 -8.80 -0.13 2.64
CA LEU A 297 -9.74 -0.97 3.34
C LEU A 297 -9.02 -2.18 3.96
N LEU A 298 -9.57 -2.68 5.06
CA LEU A 298 -9.17 -3.95 5.66
C LEU A 298 -10.41 -4.86 5.74
N LEU A 299 -10.29 -6.07 5.22
CA LEU A 299 -11.35 -7.05 5.27
C LEU A 299 -10.94 -8.19 6.20
N VAL A 300 -11.63 -8.31 7.33
CA VAL A 300 -11.42 -9.36 8.33
C VAL A 300 -12.73 -10.11 8.50
N ASP A 301 -12.70 -11.41 8.29
CA ASP A 301 -13.87 -12.29 8.34
C ASP A 301 -15.02 -11.76 7.45
N GLU A 302 -16.12 -11.34 8.04
CA GLU A 302 -17.31 -10.84 7.36
C GLU A 302 -17.48 -9.32 7.49
N HIS A 303 -16.38 -8.60 7.85
CA HIS A 303 -16.44 -7.18 8.12
C HIS A 303 -15.39 -6.41 7.34
N VAL A 304 -15.82 -5.29 6.77
CA VAL A 304 -14.94 -4.29 6.16
C VAL A 304 -14.67 -3.19 7.17
N TYR A 305 -13.39 -3.01 7.48
CA TYR A 305 -12.92 -1.93 8.33
C TYR A 305 -12.25 -0.85 7.50
N PHE A 306 -12.45 0.40 7.85
CA PHE A 306 -11.74 1.53 7.24
C PHE A 306 -11.73 2.75 8.17
N LEU A 307 -10.78 3.63 7.92
CA LEU A 307 -10.69 4.92 8.58
C LEU A 307 -11.44 5.97 7.76
N ARG A 308 -12.21 6.81 8.44
CA ARG A 308 -12.91 7.92 7.79
C ARG A 308 -11.92 9.00 7.42
N HIS A 309 -11.73 9.21 6.13
CA HIS A 309 -10.71 10.08 5.61
C HIS A 309 -9.32 9.61 6.07
N TYR A 310 -8.52 10.43 6.76
CA TYR A 310 -7.27 10.07 7.45
C TYR A 310 -7.36 10.36 8.96
N GLN A 311 -8.58 10.36 9.51
CA GLN A 311 -8.86 10.65 10.92
C GLN A 311 -8.84 9.36 11.74
N GLY A 312 -8.59 9.48 13.03
CA GLY A 312 -8.68 8.37 14.00
C GLY A 312 -10.12 7.92 14.28
N ILE A 313 -10.90 7.69 13.25
CA ILE A 313 -12.28 7.21 13.33
C ILE A 313 -12.40 5.94 12.50
N LEU A 314 -12.37 4.80 13.20
CA LEU A 314 -12.54 3.49 12.58
C LEU A 314 -14.02 3.20 12.38
N THR A 315 -14.38 2.74 11.20
CA THR A 315 -15.73 2.25 10.85
C THR A 315 -15.65 0.77 10.53
N ARG A 316 -16.65 0.02 10.98
CA ARG A 316 -16.84 -1.41 10.73
C ARG A 316 -18.18 -1.61 10.04
N LEU A 317 -18.18 -2.24 8.87
CA LEU A 317 -19.40 -2.60 8.14
C LEU A 317 -19.51 -4.12 8.02
N VAL A 318 -20.74 -4.63 8.01
CA VAL A 318 -21.01 -5.98 7.54
C VAL A 318 -20.75 -6.00 6.03
N ALA A 319 -19.85 -6.87 5.57
CA ALA A 319 -19.39 -6.89 4.16
C ALA A 319 -20.55 -7.14 3.18
N GLU A 320 -21.46 -8.02 3.53
CA GLU A 320 -22.58 -8.42 2.68
C GLU A 320 -23.67 -7.33 2.54
N THR A 321 -23.95 -6.59 3.62
CA THR A 321 -25.09 -5.64 3.65
C THR A 321 -24.70 -4.18 3.65
N GLY A 322 -23.44 -3.85 4.00
CA GLY A 322 -22.98 -2.48 4.18
C GLY A 322 -23.50 -1.81 5.45
N GLU A 323 -24.19 -2.54 6.31
CA GLU A 323 -24.68 -2.02 7.59
C GLU A 323 -23.53 -1.72 8.55
N GLU A 324 -23.69 -0.63 9.32
CA GLU A 324 -22.79 -0.22 10.41
C GLU A 324 -23.48 -0.54 11.75
N PRO A 325 -23.41 -1.79 12.25
CA PRO A 325 -24.23 -2.21 13.39
C PRO A 325 -23.77 -1.57 14.70
N THR A 326 -22.50 -1.21 14.80
CA THR A 326 -21.90 -0.56 15.97
C THR A 326 -20.83 0.44 15.50
N GLY A 327 -20.53 1.43 16.32
CA GLY A 327 -19.53 2.45 16.01
C GLY A 327 -20.12 3.84 15.76
N PRO A 328 -19.34 4.78 15.23
CA PRO A 328 -17.92 4.67 14.89
C PRO A 328 -17.02 4.57 16.12
N PHE A 329 -15.86 3.94 15.96
CA PHE A 329 -14.87 3.77 17.03
C PHE A 329 -13.82 4.88 16.94
N ARG A 330 -13.66 5.67 18.00
CA ARG A 330 -12.66 6.74 18.07
C ARG A 330 -11.35 6.20 18.65
N LEU A 331 -10.26 6.43 17.94
CA LEU A 331 -8.90 5.99 18.31
C LEU A 331 -8.17 7.07 19.13
N GLY A 332 -8.82 7.59 20.16
CA GLY A 332 -8.24 8.63 21.02
C GLY A 332 -7.86 9.90 20.22
N SER A 333 -6.64 10.38 20.41
CA SER A 333 -6.10 11.57 19.74
C SER A 333 -5.41 11.29 18.42
N MET A 334 -5.45 10.04 17.90
CA MET A 334 -4.82 9.68 16.63
C MET A 334 -5.37 10.49 15.47
N ASN A 335 -4.48 10.98 14.63
CA ASN A 335 -4.81 11.80 13.46
C ASN A 335 -3.73 11.62 12.37
N GLU A 336 -3.99 12.15 11.16
CA GLU A 336 -3.07 11.99 10.02
C GLU A 336 -2.68 10.52 9.79
N ILE A 337 -3.65 9.62 9.73
CA ILE A 337 -3.40 8.21 9.50
C ILE A 337 -3.35 7.98 7.99
N TYR A 338 -2.15 7.61 7.49
CA TYR A 338 -1.91 7.29 6.08
C TYR A 338 -1.65 5.80 5.88
N ALA A 339 -1.02 5.16 6.87
CA ALA A 339 -0.84 3.71 6.88
C ALA A 339 -2.20 3.00 6.88
N SER A 340 -2.34 1.99 6.05
CA SER A 340 -3.52 1.13 6.06
C SER A 340 -3.54 0.25 7.31
N PRO A 341 -4.69 0.00 7.92
CA PRO A 341 -4.79 -0.92 9.04
C PRO A 341 -4.40 -2.34 8.59
N VAL A 342 -3.81 -3.10 9.51
CA VAL A 342 -3.49 -4.52 9.32
C VAL A 342 -4.06 -5.35 10.46
N SER A 343 -4.28 -6.65 10.23
CA SER A 343 -4.88 -7.53 11.23
C SER A 343 -4.11 -8.82 11.40
N SER A 344 -4.02 -9.28 12.64
CA SER A 344 -3.46 -10.58 13.02
C SER A 344 -4.03 -11.04 14.36
N ALA A 345 -4.19 -12.35 14.55
CA ALA A 345 -4.59 -12.98 15.82
C ALA A 345 -5.81 -12.30 16.49
N GLY A 346 -6.81 -11.91 15.73
CA GLY A 346 -8.00 -11.24 16.27
C GLY A 346 -7.78 -9.78 16.68
N HIS A 347 -6.68 -9.15 16.25
CA HIS A 347 -6.39 -7.74 16.51
C HIS A 347 -6.27 -6.94 15.22
N ILE A 348 -6.55 -5.63 15.32
CA ILE A 348 -6.33 -4.63 14.28
C ILE A 348 -5.28 -3.65 14.79
N TYR A 349 -4.28 -3.38 13.96
CA TYR A 349 -3.21 -2.43 14.24
C TYR A 349 -3.39 -1.22 13.34
N VAL A 350 -3.49 -0.04 13.95
CA VAL A 350 -3.64 1.25 13.26
C VAL A 350 -2.51 2.16 13.68
N THR A 351 -1.67 2.60 12.74
CA THR A 351 -0.51 3.47 13.00
C THR A 351 -0.74 4.85 12.40
N ASP A 352 -0.57 5.91 13.17
CA ASP A 352 -0.61 7.29 12.68
C ASP A 352 0.79 7.82 12.34
N ARG A 353 0.82 8.99 11.71
CA ARG A 353 2.08 9.63 11.30
C ARG A 353 2.96 10.08 12.46
N SER A 354 2.41 10.25 13.66
CA SER A 354 3.19 10.66 14.84
C SER A 354 3.94 9.51 15.53
N GLY A 355 3.78 8.28 15.02
CA GLY A 355 4.39 7.07 15.59
C GLY A 355 3.54 6.38 16.65
N THR A 356 2.27 6.79 16.78
CA THR A 356 1.31 6.13 17.68
C THR A 356 0.65 4.97 16.95
N THR A 357 0.60 3.79 17.56
CA THR A 357 -0.14 2.63 17.07
C THR A 357 -1.17 2.20 18.11
N ALA A 358 -2.44 2.23 17.73
CA ALA A 358 -3.52 1.61 18.49
C ALA A 358 -3.67 0.16 18.06
N VAL A 359 -3.81 -0.73 19.05
CA VAL A 359 -4.15 -2.15 18.85
C VAL A 359 -5.56 -2.37 19.38
N LEU A 360 -6.44 -2.86 18.50
CA LEU A 360 -7.84 -3.09 18.83
C LEU A 360 -8.20 -4.57 18.63
N THR A 361 -9.24 -5.03 19.33
CA THR A 361 -9.86 -6.33 19.05
C THR A 361 -10.67 -6.28 17.75
N THR A 362 -10.82 -7.42 17.05
CA THR A 362 -11.70 -7.53 15.85
C THR A 362 -13.16 -7.80 16.21
N GLY A 363 -13.50 -7.91 17.48
CA GLY A 363 -14.81 -8.31 17.98
C GLY A 363 -15.99 -7.43 17.51
N LYS A 364 -17.16 -7.76 18.00
CA LYS A 364 -18.41 -7.05 17.67
C LYS A 364 -18.35 -5.56 18.04
N GLU A 365 -17.66 -5.24 19.11
CA GLU A 365 -17.33 -3.90 19.57
C GLU A 365 -15.79 -3.82 19.72
N PRO A 366 -15.05 -3.35 18.68
CA PRO A 366 -13.62 -3.18 18.76
C PRO A 366 -13.19 -2.33 19.95
N GLU A 367 -12.40 -2.90 20.84
CA GLU A 367 -11.86 -2.21 22.01
C GLU A 367 -10.37 -1.98 21.83
N THR A 368 -9.88 -0.79 22.19
CA THR A 368 -8.43 -0.51 22.21
C THR A 368 -7.81 -1.19 23.42
N ILE A 369 -6.96 -2.21 23.18
CA ILE A 369 -6.26 -2.99 24.21
C ILE A 369 -4.86 -2.48 24.51
N ALA A 370 -4.27 -1.75 23.57
CA ALA A 370 -2.97 -1.12 23.73
C ALA A 370 -2.83 0.12 22.85
N VAL A 371 -2.00 1.06 23.33
CA VAL A 371 -1.52 2.21 22.55
C VAL A 371 0.00 2.25 22.71
N ASN A 372 0.70 2.09 21.60
CA ASN A 372 2.15 2.00 21.53
C ASN A 372 2.73 3.25 20.87
N ARG A 373 3.98 3.56 21.10
CA ARG A 373 4.65 4.71 20.49
C ARG A 373 6.10 4.40 20.13
N LEU A 374 6.47 4.80 18.90
CA LEU A 374 7.85 4.87 18.42
C LEU A 374 8.17 6.30 18.00
N ASN A 375 9.43 6.71 18.20
CA ASN A 375 9.85 8.09 17.92
C ASN A 375 10.33 8.23 16.46
N ASP A 376 9.38 8.07 15.54
CA ASP A 376 9.58 8.25 14.10
C ASP A 376 8.23 8.65 13.47
N ARG A 377 8.21 8.97 12.17
CA ARG A 377 6.99 9.28 11.41
C ARG A 377 6.66 8.11 10.49
N PHE A 378 5.38 7.68 10.49
CA PHE A 378 4.94 6.50 9.73
C PHE A 378 3.86 6.85 8.71
N SER A 379 4.13 6.56 7.45
CA SER A 379 3.14 6.63 6.36
C SER A 379 2.94 5.27 5.67
N ALA A 380 3.90 4.36 5.81
CA ALA A 380 3.86 3.01 5.26
C ALA A 380 2.99 2.09 6.12
N SER A 381 2.25 1.19 5.49
CA SER A 381 1.52 0.14 6.20
C SER A 381 2.48 -0.91 6.74
N ALA A 382 2.16 -1.49 7.90
CA ALA A 382 2.95 -2.55 8.51
C ALA A 382 2.91 -3.84 7.66
N ALA A 383 3.97 -4.63 7.73
CA ALA A 383 3.95 -6.04 7.34
C ALA A 383 3.97 -6.92 8.59
N ILE A 384 3.13 -7.95 8.63
CA ILE A 384 3.10 -8.95 9.70
C ILE A 384 3.51 -10.29 9.12
N VAL A 385 4.50 -10.92 9.72
CA VAL A 385 5.06 -12.21 9.31
C VAL A 385 5.76 -12.90 10.49
N ASP A 386 5.59 -14.19 10.65
CA ASP A 386 6.28 -15.01 11.67
C ASP A 386 6.23 -14.39 13.08
N ASP A 387 5.07 -13.98 13.56
CA ASP A 387 4.88 -13.31 14.85
C ASP A 387 5.65 -11.99 15.02
N GLN A 388 6.05 -11.38 13.93
CA GLN A 388 6.76 -10.10 13.90
C GLN A 388 5.93 -9.03 13.18
N ILE A 389 6.10 -7.78 13.59
CA ILE A 389 5.62 -6.61 12.86
C ILE A 389 6.82 -5.87 12.31
N ILE A 390 6.86 -5.68 11.01
CA ILE A 390 7.84 -4.82 10.36
C ILE A 390 7.17 -3.48 10.09
N LEU A 391 7.62 -2.45 10.81
CA LEU A 391 7.15 -1.07 10.68
C LEU A 391 8.23 -0.21 10.02
N ARG A 392 7.85 0.52 8.98
CA ARG A 392 8.75 1.46 8.33
C ARG A 392 8.37 2.90 8.67
N GLY A 393 9.28 3.57 9.38
CA GLY A 393 9.27 5.02 9.58
C GLY A 393 10.01 5.77 8.47
N GLU A 394 10.09 7.10 8.60
CA GLU A 394 10.87 7.95 7.70
C GLU A 394 12.39 7.82 7.94
N GLN A 395 12.81 7.60 9.19
CA GLN A 395 14.22 7.52 9.59
C GLN A 395 14.70 6.08 9.81
N HIS A 396 13.83 5.18 10.25
CA HIS A 396 14.18 3.82 10.61
C HIS A 396 13.13 2.82 10.12
N ILE A 397 13.58 1.59 9.98
CA ILE A 397 12.70 0.43 9.90
C ILE A 397 12.87 -0.40 11.18
N TYR A 398 11.77 -0.89 11.71
CA TYR A 398 11.68 -1.59 12.98
C TYR A 398 11.15 -2.99 12.77
N CYS A 399 11.71 -3.97 13.48
CA CYS A 399 11.11 -5.27 13.70
C CYS A 399 10.65 -5.37 15.13
N LEU A 400 9.37 -5.57 15.32
CA LEU A 400 8.76 -5.77 16.64
C LEU A 400 8.45 -7.26 16.79
N SER A 401 8.85 -7.83 17.92
CA SER A 401 8.63 -9.25 18.26
C SER A 401 8.47 -9.39 19.75
N ASN A 402 7.65 -10.32 20.21
CA ASN A 402 7.63 -10.70 21.61
C ASN A 402 9.05 -11.14 22.02
N GLY A 403 9.58 -10.63 23.12
CA GLY A 403 10.89 -11.01 23.65
C GLY A 403 10.94 -12.54 23.85
N ASN A 404 12.03 -13.17 23.45
CA ASN A 404 12.29 -14.56 23.80
C ASN A 404 12.35 -14.65 25.33
N LYS A 405 11.40 -15.36 25.94
CA LYS A 405 11.46 -15.70 27.38
C LYS A 405 12.67 -16.58 27.73
N ASP A 406 13.36 -17.14 26.73
CA ASP A 406 14.49 -18.05 26.91
C ASP A 406 15.81 -17.38 27.33
N ASN A 407 15.91 -16.03 27.32
CA ASN A 407 17.12 -15.33 27.75
C ASN A 407 17.08 -14.84 29.20
N GLN A 408 15.95 -14.91 29.89
CA GLN A 408 15.88 -14.52 31.31
C GLN A 408 16.16 -15.65 32.29
N GLU A 409 16.11 -16.91 31.88
CA GLU A 409 16.43 -18.07 32.74
C GLU A 409 17.93 -18.42 32.77
N LYS A 410 18.77 -17.85 31.89
CA LYS A 410 20.21 -18.10 31.88
C LYS A 410 21.06 -17.12 32.69
N GLU A 411 20.50 -16.00 33.12
CA GLU A 411 21.20 -15.06 34.01
C GLU A 411 20.91 -15.28 35.51
N SER A 412 19.98 -16.19 35.86
CA SER A 412 19.67 -16.46 37.27
C SER A 412 20.36 -17.71 37.87
N ASP A 413 21.11 -18.46 37.06
CA ASP A 413 21.82 -19.67 37.53
C ASP A 413 23.33 -19.48 37.72
N ASP A 414 23.85 -18.26 37.56
CA ASP A 414 25.28 -17.89 37.77
C ASP A 414 25.51 -16.82 38.87
N GLU A 415 24.65 -16.76 39.93
CA GLU A 415 24.95 -16.03 41.18
C GLU A 415 25.04 -16.99 42.36
#